data_4f3950cf1ca0565475b72d62845356e0
#
_entry.id   4f3950cf1ca0565475b72d62845356e0
#
_cell.length_a   1.000
_cell.length_b   1.000
_cell.length_c   1.000
_cell.angle_alpha   90.00
_cell.angle_beta   90.00
_cell.angle_gamma   90.00
#
_symmetry.space_group_name_H-M   'P 1'
#
loop_
_entity.id
_entity.type
_entity.pdbx_description
1 polymer ?
#
loop_
_entity_poly.entity_id
_entity_poly.type
_entity_poly.pdbx_seq_one_letter_code
_entity_poly.pdbx_strand_id
1 'polypeptide(L)'
;MISEELKNDLKIKWDRMRDGMAKMGIDACLLTVDVNLYYTTGQIYSGYFYLPVDGEPWFLIKRPNGLSGHQVEYISKPEDIPPLFAERGIKMPKKLLLEADELTYNEYIRLDKVFQPEEAGNATAFMRN
;
A
#
# COMPACT_ATOMS: atom_id res chain seq x y z
N MET A 1 -14.66 -3.15 13.87
CA MET A 1 -13.56 -3.93 13.35
C MET A 1 -14.08 -4.90 12.31
N ILE A 2 -13.20 -5.56 11.63
CA ILE A 2 -13.54 -6.36 10.45
C ILE A 2 -14.02 -7.74 10.87
N SER A 3 -15.15 -8.23 10.30
CA SER A 3 -15.63 -9.58 10.56
C SER A 3 -14.69 -10.64 9.99
N GLU A 4 -14.79 -11.88 10.46
CA GLU A 4 -13.97 -12.99 9.94
C GLU A 4 -14.20 -13.22 8.44
N GLU A 5 -15.45 -13.11 7.99
CA GLU A 5 -15.79 -13.23 6.57
C GLU A 5 -15.10 -12.16 5.74
N LEU A 6 -15.14 -10.91 6.22
CA LEU A 6 -14.47 -9.82 5.51
C LEU A 6 -12.95 -9.98 5.52
N LYS A 7 -12.37 -10.45 6.62
CA LYS A 7 -10.94 -10.74 6.69
C LYS A 7 -10.54 -11.79 5.65
N ASN A 8 -11.35 -12.85 5.51
CA ASN A 8 -11.09 -13.89 4.53
C ASN A 8 -11.18 -13.35 3.10
N ASP A 9 -12.19 -12.52 2.82
CA ASP A 9 -12.36 -11.91 1.51
C ASP A 9 -11.20 -10.99 1.18
N LEU A 10 -10.74 -10.19 2.13
CA LEU A 10 -9.59 -9.31 1.94
C LEU A 10 -8.32 -10.10 1.70
N LYS A 11 -8.11 -11.18 2.43
CA LYS A 11 -6.94 -12.04 2.25
C LYS A 11 -6.91 -12.63 0.84
N ILE A 12 -8.04 -13.11 0.34
CA ILE A 12 -8.16 -13.63 -1.02
C ILE A 12 -7.82 -12.53 -2.02
N LYS A 13 -8.32 -11.33 -1.79
CA LYS A 13 -8.04 -10.17 -2.65
C LYS A 13 -6.54 -9.84 -2.67
N TRP A 14 -5.91 -9.80 -1.50
CA TRP A 14 -4.47 -9.53 -1.40
C TRP A 14 -3.64 -10.62 -2.09
N ASP A 15 -4.02 -11.88 -1.92
CA ASP A 15 -3.34 -12.99 -2.58
C ASP A 15 -3.43 -12.85 -4.09
N ARG A 16 -4.59 -12.45 -4.60
CA ARG A 16 -4.81 -12.23 -6.03
C ARG A 16 -3.95 -11.07 -6.54
N MET A 17 -3.87 -9.99 -5.76
CA MET A 17 -3.02 -8.84 -6.10
C MET A 17 -1.55 -9.24 -6.12
N ARG A 18 -1.09 -9.98 -5.11
CA ARG A 18 0.29 -10.47 -5.06
C ARG A 18 0.62 -11.37 -6.26
N ASP A 19 -0.31 -12.26 -6.60
CA ASP A 19 -0.14 -13.16 -7.75
C ASP A 19 0.01 -12.38 -9.05
N GLY A 20 -0.84 -11.38 -9.25
CA GLY A 20 -0.76 -10.51 -10.42
C GLY A 20 0.55 -9.72 -10.47
N MET A 21 0.97 -9.18 -9.33
CA MET A 21 2.25 -8.45 -9.24
C MET A 21 3.43 -9.37 -9.57
N ALA A 22 3.42 -10.59 -9.04
CA ALA A 22 4.48 -11.56 -9.30
C ALA A 22 4.60 -11.85 -10.80
N LYS A 23 3.48 -12.01 -11.48
CA LYS A 23 3.45 -12.27 -12.93
C LYS A 23 4.00 -11.10 -13.74
N MET A 24 3.86 -9.89 -13.22
CA MET A 24 4.33 -8.67 -13.88
C MET A 24 5.73 -8.26 -13.45
N GLY A 25 6.33 -8.97 -12.49
CA GLY A 25 7.64 -8.60 -11.96
C GLY A 25 7.62 -7.37 -11.09
N ILE A 26 6.49 -7.07 -10.46
CA ILE A 26 6.30 -5.91 -9.58
C ILE A 26 6.62 -6.32 -8.15
N ASP A 27 7.33 -5.46 -7.41
CA ASP A 27 7.75 -5.76 -6.04
C ASP A 27 6.70 -5.40 -5.00
N ALA A 28 5.94 -4.33 -5.23
CA ALA A 28 4.94 -3.87 -4.27
C ALA A 28 3.97 -2.88 -4.89
N CYS A 29 2.84 -2.64 -4.20
CA CYS A 29 1.97 -1.52 -4.53
C CYS A 29 1.71 -0.67 -3.30
N LEU A 30 1.49 0.63 -3.51
CA LEU A 30 1.19 1.59 -2.47
C LEU A 30 -0.08 2.34 -2.83
N LEU A 31 -1.07 2.29 -1.96
CA LEU A 31 -2.37 2.90 -2.18
C LEU A 31 -2.65 3.94 -1.11
N THR A 32 -3.31 5.04 -1.47
CA THR A 32 -3.69 6.10 -0.54
C THR A 32 -5.05 6.73 -0.85
N VAL A 33 -5.57 6.54 -2.06
CA VAL A 33 -6.87 7.10 -2.45
C VAL A 33 -7.99 6.35 -1.72
N ASP A 34 -8.92 7.08 -1.12
CA ASP A 34 -9.96 6.53 -0.22
C ASP A 34 -10.72 5.34 -0.82
N VAL A 35 -11.13 5.43 -2.07
CA VAL A 35 -11.90 4.36 -2.69
C VAL A 35 -11.06 3.07 -2.80
N ASN A 36 -9.78 3.21 -3.08
CA ASN A 36 -8.89 2.06 -3.19
C ASN A 36 -8.52 1.51 -1.82
N LEU A 37 -8.35 2.38 -0.82
CA LEU A 37 -8.14 1.95 0.56
C LEU A 37 -9.33 1.15 1.06
N TYR A 38 -10.55 1.66 0.83
CA TYR A 38 -11.75 0.96 1.24
C TYR A 38 -11.86 -0.41 0.54
N TYR A 39 -11.59 -0.44 -0.76
CA TYR A 39 -11.64 -1.67 -1.55
C TYR A 39 -10.66 -2.74 -1.04
N THR A 40 -9.47 -2.33 -0.58
CA THR A 40 -8.40 -3.26 -0.18
C THR A 40 -8.33 -3.53 1.30
N THR A 41 -8.89 -2.67 2.14
CA THR A 41 -8.79 -2.81 3.61
C THR A 41 -10.13 -2.93 4.31
N GLY A 42 -11.22 -2.54 3.64
CA GLY A 42 -12.54 -2.47 4.26
C GLY A 42 -12.71 -1.27 5.17
N GLN A 43 -11.75 -0.36 5.20
CA GLN A 43 -11.77 0.83 6.05
C GLN A 43 -11.23 2.04 5.31
N ILE A 44 -11.67 3.24 5.74
CA ILE A 44 -11.12 4.50 5.23
C ILE A 44 -10.31 5.13 6.36
N TYR A 45 -9.07 5.45 6.06
CA TYR A 45 -8.19 6.18 6.96
C TYR A 45 -7.29 7.09 6.13
N SER A 46 -6.66 8.08 6.76
CA SER A 46 -5.66 8.91 6.09
C SER A 46 -4.31 8.22 6.24
N GLY A 47 -3.68 7.90 5.13
CA GLY A 47 -2.40 7.19 5.13
C GLY A 47 -2.25 6.32 3.89
N TYR A 48 -1.58 5.20 4.07
CA TYR A 48 -1.21 4.33 2.96
C TYR A 48 -1.46 2.87 3.29
N PHE A 49 -1.73 2.10 2.25
CA PHE A 49 -1.75 0.65 2.30
C PHE A 49 -0.61 0.16 1.41
N TYR A 50 0.35 -0.55 1.99
CA TYR A 50 1.52 -1.06 1.29
C TYR A 50 1.45 -2.58 1.23
N LEU A 51 1.39 -3.14 0.02
CA LEU A 51 1.32 -4.58 -0.18
C LEU A 51 2.57 -5.05 -0.93
N PRO A 52 3.52 -5.69 -0.23
CA PRO A 52 4.67 -6.30 -0.92
C PRO A 52 4.24 -7.60 -1.61
N VAL A 53 4.92 -7.94 -2.70
CA VAL A 53 4.60 -9.14 -3.50
C VAL A 53 4.80 -10.43 -2.71
N ASP A 54 5.70 -10.42 -1.75
CA ASP A 54 6.10 -11.61 -1.00
C ASP A 54 5.87 -11.49 0.50
N GLY A 55 4.97 -10.59 0.93
CA GLY A 55 4.76 -10.41 2.35
C GLY A 55 3.36 -9.92 2.71
N GLU A 56 3.13 -9.77 3.98
CA GLU A 56 1.88 -9.27 4.53
C GLU A 56 1.76 -7.77 4.30
N PRO A 57 0.52 -7.26 4.19
CA PRO A 57 0.32 -5.82 3.99
C PRO A 57 0.68 -5.00 5.23
N TRP A 58 1.07 -3.75 4.99
CA TRP A 58 1.32 -2.77 6.04
C TRP A 58 0.31 -1.64 5.93
N PHE A 59 -0.26 -1.28 7.07
CA PHE A 59 -1.23 -0.20 7.18
C PHE A 59 -0.50 0.99 7.80
N LEU A 60 -0.17 1.98 6.98
CA LEU A 60 0.62 3.14 7.38
C LEU A 60 -0.33 4.31 7.60
N ILE A 61 -0.69 4.57 8.83
CA ILE A 61 -1.82 5.42 9.19
C ILE A 61 -1.34 6.77 9.70
N LYS A 62 -1.86 7.85 9.11
CA LYS A 62 -1.65 9.21 9.63
C LYS A 62 -2.72 9.56 10.67
N ARG A 63 -3.96 9.17 10.42
CA ARG A 63 -5.11 9.37 11.32
C ARG A 63 -6.30 8.50 10.86
N PRO A 64 -7.27 8.18 11.74
CA PRO A 64 -7.33 8.60 13.14
C PRO A 64 -6.38 7.79 14.02
N ASN A 65 -6.13 8.30 15.23
CA ASN A 65 -5.39 7.55 16.25
C ASN A 65 -6.27 6.44 16.82
N GLY A 66 -5.65 5.45 17.44
CA GLY A 66 -6.38 4.40 18.14
C GLY A 66 -6.68 3.17 17.31
N LEU A 67 -6.36 3.17 16.02
CA LEU A 67 -6.45 1.96 15.22
C LEU A 67 -5.25 1.08 15.54
N SER A 68 -5.48 -0.19 15.72
CA SER A 68 -4.43 -1.13 16.05
C SER A 68 -4.68 -2.46 15.35
N GLY A 69 -3.64 -3.26 15.22
CA GLY A 69 -3.73 -4.56 14.60
C GLY A 69 -2.41 -4.99 14.04
N HIS A 70 -2.43 -6.13 13.36
CA HIS A 70 -1.25 -6.68 12.75
C HIS A 70 -0.72 -5.76 11.65
N GLN A 71 0.56 -5.39 11.77
CA GLN A 71 1.25 -4.54 10.78
C GLN A 71 0.64 -3.15 10.60
N VAL A 72 0.01 -2.63 11.65
CA VAL A 72 -0.45 -1.24 11.70
C VAL A 72 0.68 -0.38 12.29
N GLU A 73 1.11 0.64 11.54
CA GLU A 73 2.14 1.58 11.97
C GLU A 73 1.65 3.01 11.74
N TYR A 74 2.02 3.90 12.64
CA TYR A 74 1.63 5.30 12.53
C TYR A 74 2.78 6.13 11.97
N ILE A 75 2.45 7.00 11.01
CA ILE A 75 3.40 7.91 10.38
C ILE A 75 2.80 9.31 10.36
N SER A 76 3.63 10.33 10.21
CA SER A 76 3.17 11.71 10.07
C SER A 76 3.13 12.15 8.60
N LYS A 77 4.04 11.64 7.81
CA LYS A 77 4.23 12.03 6.40
C LYS A 77 4.87 10.88 5.63
N PRO A 78 4.77 10.87 4.29
CA PRO A 78 5.35 9.76 3.51
C PRO A 78 6.86 9.64 3.66
N GLU A 79 7.57 10.71 3.98
CA GLU A 79 9.01 10.66 4.22
C GLU A 79 9.38 9.81 5.43
N ASP A 80 8.43 9.49 6.30
CA ASP A 80 8.65 8.60 7.45
C ASP A 80 8.75 7.13 7.04
N ILE A 81 8.32 6.79 5.82
CA ILE A 81 8.22 5.40 5.37
C ILE A 81 9.59 4.73 5.21
N PRO A 82 10.58 5.32 4.51
CA PRO A 82 11.88 4.66 4.38
C PRO A 82 12.56 4.33 5.72
N PRO A 83 12.63 5.25 6.71
CA PRO A 83 13.21 4.88 8.00
C PRO A 83 12.42 3.82 8.73
N LEU A 84 11.09 3.82 8.61
CA LEU A 84 10.25 2.77 9.20
C LEU A 84 10.55 1.41 8.57
N PHE A 85 10.64 1.36 7.26
CA PHE A 85 10.95 0.12 6.55
C PHE A 85 12.34 -0.41 6.95
N ALA A 86 13.33 0.48 7.05
CA ALA A 86 14.66 0.08 7.51
C ALA A 86 14.59 -0.52 8.92
N GLU A 87 13.84 0.10 9.81
CA GLU A 87 13.68 -0.36 11.19
C GLU A 87 12.97 -1.72 11.26
N ARG A 88 12.02 -1.97 10.35
CA ARG A 88 11.26 -3.23 10.32
C ARG A 88 11.92 -4.29 9.43
N GLY A 89 13.05 -3.99 8.81
CA GLY A 89 13.72 -4.92 7.93
C GLY A 89 13.03 -5.13 6.59
N ILE A 90 12.23 -4.16 6.16
CA ILE A 90 11.51 -4.21 4.88
C ILE A 90 12.39 -3.58 3.81
N LYS A 91 12.61 -4.32 2.73
CA LYS A 91 13.39 -3.84 1.61
C LYS A 91 12.57 -2.85 0.78
N MET A 92 13.18 -1.74 0.36
CA MET A 92 12.51 -0.78 -0.52
C MET A 92 12.24 -1.41 -1.88
N PRO A 93 11.06 -1.19 -2.46
CA PRO A 93 10.71 -1.81 -3.75
C PRO A 93 11.46 -1.14 -4.90
N LYS A 94 11.91 -1.96 -5.87
CA LYS A 94 12.50 -1.45 -7.10
C LYS A 94 11.42 -1.15 -8.13
N LYS A 95 10.42 -2.01 -8.22
CA LYS A 95 9.29 -1.84 -9.14
C LYS A 95 8.03 -1.66 -8.30
N LEU A 96 7.47 -0.45 -8.33
CA LEU A 96 6.39 -0.03 -7.46
C LEU A 96 5.18 0.40 -8.27
N LEU A 97 3.99 -0.09 -7.89
CA LEU A 97 2.75 0.41 -8.44
C LEU A 97 2.22 1.54 -7.54
N LEU A 98 1.92 2.67 -8.16
CA LEU A 98 1.29 3.83 -7.50
C LEU A 98 -0.04 4.10 -8.18
N GLU A 99 -0.89 4.89 -7.54
CA GLU A 99 -2.19 5.28 -8.10
C GLU A 99 -2.02 6.46 -9.07
N ALA A 100 -1.27 6.25 -10.15
CA ALA A 100 -0.85 7.31 -11.06
C ALA A 100 -2.03 8.07 -11.68
N ASP A 101 -3.17 7.41 -11.88
CA ASP A 101 -4.37 8.04 -12.45
C ASP A 101 -5.16 8.85 -11.42
N GLU A 102 -4.93 8.62 -10.14
CA GLU A 102 -5.74 9.18 -9.05
C GLU A 102 -5.00 10.21 -8.22
N LEU A 103 -3.67 10.12 -8.17
CA LEU A 103 -2.85 11.04 -7.38
C LEU A 103 -2.72 12.38 -8.09
N THR A 104 -2.63 13.47 -7.32
CA THR A 104 -2.22 14.74 -7.90
C THR A 104 -0.77 14.62 -8.37
N TYR A 105 -0.37 15.50 -9.28
CA TYR A 105 1.01 15.52 -9.76
C TYR A 105 2.00 15.67 -8.61
N ASN A 106 1.71 16.57 -7.68
CA ASN A 106 2.60 16.83 -6.55
C ASN A 106 2.72 15.61 -5.63
N GLU A 107 1.61 14.92 -5.38
CA GLU A 107 1.61 13.69 -4.58
C GLU A 107 2.42 12.59 -5.25
N TYR A 108 2.26 12.42 -6.55
CA TYR A 108 3.00 11.42 -7.30
C TYR A 108 4.51 11.70 -7.22
N ILE A 109 4.91 12.94 -7.49
CA ILE A 109 6.31 13.33 -7.44
C ILE A 109 6.90 13.14 -6.03
N ARG A 110 6.13 13.47 -5.01
CA ARG A 110 6.57 13.29 -3.62
C ARG A 110 6.82 11.82 -3.29
N LEU A 111 5.89 10.93 -3.67
CA LEU A 111 6.03 9.49 -3.43
C LEU A 111 7.17 8.91 -4.25
N ASP A 112 7.36 9.37 -5.47
CA ASP A 112 8.48 8.94 -6.29
C ASP A 112 9.82 9.31 -5.63
N LYS A 113 9.92 10.49 -5.06
CA LYS A 113 11.13 10.92 -4.33
C LYS A 113 11.35 10.09 -3.06
N VAL A 114 10.27 9.76 -2.36
CA VAL A 114 10.34 8.98 -1.11
C VAL A 114 10.84 7.56 -1.40
N PHE A 115 10.27 6.90 -2.38
CA PHE A 115 10.58 5.50 -2.68
C PHE A 115 11.74 5.32 -3.64
N GLN A 116 11.96 6.26 -4.54
CA GLN A 116 13.01 6.21 -5.58
C GLN A 116 13.01 4.87 -6.32
N PRO A 117 11.85 4.40 -6.83
CA PRO A 117 11.81 3.13 -7.53
C PRO A 117 12.50 3.21 -8.89
N GLU A 118 13.00 2.08 -9.37
CA GLU A 118 13.56 2.00 -10.72
C GLU A 118 12.46 2.13 -11.77
N GLU A 119 11.27 1.59 -11.45
CA GLU A 119 10.08 1.69 -12.31
C GLU A 119 8.85 1.92 -11.45
N ALA A 120 7.97 2.80 -11.90
CA ALA A 120 6.67 3.03 -11.27
C ALA A 120 5.58 2.75 -12.30
N GLY A 121 4.54 2.00 -11.89
CA GLY A 121 3.41 1.67 -12.72
C GLY A 121 2.10 2.15 -12.09
N ASN A 122 0.98 1.88 -12.77
CA ASN A 122 -0.34 2.32 -12.34
C ASN A 122 -1.10 1.17 -11.67
N ALA A 123 -1.28 1.27 -10.36
CA ALA A 123 -1.95 0.27 -9.55
C ALA A 123 -3.46 0.24 -9.79
N THR A 124 -4.06 1.38 -10.11
CA THR A 124 -5.52 1.50 -10.20
C THR A 124 -6.13 0.54 -11.22
N ALA A 125 -5.60 0.55 -12.43
CA ALA A 125 -6.09 -0.33 -13.49
C ALA A 125 -5.86 -1.81 -13.15
N PHE A 126 -4.72 -2.11 -12.56
CA PHE A 126 -4.35 -3.47 -12.15
C PHE A 126 -5.28 -4.00 -11.06
N MET A 127 -5.55 -3.18 -10.07
CA MET A 127 -6.28 -3.59 -8.86
C MET A 127 -7.76 -3.90 -9.12
N ARG A 128 -8.37 -3.23 -10.08
CA ARG A 128 -9.81 -3.34 -10.35
C ARG A 128 -10.17 -4.39 -11.40
N ASN A 129 -9.22 -5.08 -11.91
CA ASN A 129 -9.45 -6.14 -12.91
C ASN A 129 -9.76 -7.49 -12.28
#